data_2e6fb3abf083ee148781c0051083a6f7
#
_entry.id   2e6fb3abf083ee148781c0051083a6f7
#
_cell.length_a   1.000
_cell.length_b   1.000
_cell.length_c   1.000
_cell.angle_alpha   90.00
_cell.angle_beta   90.00
_cell.angle_gamma   90.00
#
_symmetry.space_group_name_H-M   'P 1'
#
loop_
_entity.id
_entity.type
_entity.pdbx_description
1 polymer ?
#
loop_
_entity_poly.entity_id
_entity_poly.type
_entity_poly.pdbx_seq_one_letter_code
_entity_poly.pdbx_strand_id
1 'polypeptide(L)'
;MSRITLENKKVLITGGASGIGKIMVRKALERGVSEIIIWDIDKEGLEKLKKDFAIFESKIKIYTVDLSNIEEIVTLANQIKKEIGVIDILINNAGIVVGKHFLDHTTSEISRTLLINAEALMQTTRVFLPGMLAQNYGAICNIASSAGLVSSPKMSVYVASKWAVVGWSDSLRLELLQQKKGVSVTTIMPYYINTGMFDGVQSKVLPILEPEKTAEKIICAIEKRTRILAMPLPYWFIRLAQGIFPLSVYEWIMDNVLGIYDAMNDFKGRK
;
A
#
# COMPACT_ATOMS: atom_id res chain seq x y z
N MET A 1 17.04 8.75 -11.97
CA MET A 1 15.96 9.77 -12.02
C MET A 1 16.19 10.78 -10.91
N SER A 2 15.95 12.09 -11.16
CA SER A 2 15.98 13.13 -10.13
C SER A 2 14.89 12.92 -9.09
N ARG A 3 15.05 13.51 -7.90
CA ARG A 3 14.00 13.55 -6.87
C ARG A 3 12.76 14.24 -7.41
N ILE A 4 11.60 13.91 -6.87
CA ILE A 4 10.34 14.62 -7.07
C ILE A 4 9.94 15.30 -5.77
N THR A 5 9.10 16.31 -5.86
CA THR A 5 8.43 16.94 -4.71
C THR A 5 6.93 16.69 -4.82
N LEU A 6 6.25 16.67 -3.69
CA LEU A 6 4.78 16.65 -3.65
C LEU A 6 4.22 18.06 -3.83
N GLU A 7 5.02 19.09 -3.67
CA GLU A 7 4.60 20.49 -3.82
C GLU A 7 3.98 20.73 -5.20
N ASN A 8 2.81 21.37 -5.21
CA ASN A 8 2.03 21.67 -6.42
C ASN A 8 1.64 20.44 -7.26
N LYS A 9 1.59 19.23 -6.66
CA LYS A 9 1.21 17.98 -7.33
C LYS A 9 -0.22 17.56 -6.97
N LYS A 10 -0.84 16.84 -7.89
CA LYS A 10 -2.12 16.15 -7.68
C LYS A 10 -1.83 14.73 -7.22
N VAL A 11 -2.30 14.41 -6.02
CA VAL A 11 -2.04 13.13 -5.36
C VAL A 11 -3.35 12.38 -5.17
N LEU A 12 -3.39 11.10 -5.55
CA LEU A 12 -4.50 10.20 -5.23
C LEU A 12 -4.04 9.15 -4.22
N ILE A 13 -4.81 8.96 -3.15
CA ILE A 13 -4.56 7.96 -2.11
C ILE A 13 -5.80 7.09 -1.94
N THR A 14 -5.66 5.77 -2.11
CA THR A 14 -6.72 4.81 -1.78
C THR A 14 -6.62 4.36 -0.31
N GLY A 15 -7.76 4.14 0.35
CA GLY A 15 -7.79 3.80 1.78
C GLY A 15 -7.31 4.97 2.66
N GLY A 16 -7.68 6.19 2.28
CA GLY A 16 -7.16 7.40 2.94
C GLY A 16 -7.95 7.89 4.12
N ALA A 17 -9.14 7.33 4.42
CA ALA A 17 -9.97 7.79 5.52
C ALA A 17 -9.42 7.42 6.90
N SER A 18 -8.51 6.44 6.98
CA SER A 18 -8.07 5.88 8.26
C SER A 18 -6.64 5.35 8.21
N GLY A 19 -6.13 4.95 9.39
CA GLY A 19 -4.83 4.29 9.51
C GLY A 19 -3.69 5.09 8.91
N ILE A 20 -2.76 4.37 8.27
CA ILE A 20 -1.59 5.00 7.65
C ILE A 20 -1.96 5.86 6.43
N GLY A 21 -3.07 5.53 5.73
CA GLY A 21 -3.60 6.31 4.62
C GLY A 21 -3.92 7.74 5.04
N LYS A 22 -4.66 7.91 6.14
CA LYS A 22 -4.99 9.24 6.70
C LYS A 22 -3.75 10.03 7.11
N ILE A 23 -2.74 9.37 7.65
CA ILE A 23 -1.47 10.02 8.02
C ILE A 23 -0.73 10.48 6.75
N MET A 24 -0.71 9.65 5.70
CA MET A 24 -0.10 10.05 4.42
C MET A 24 -0.85 11.21 3.76
N VAL A 25 -2.20 11.27 3.87
CA VAL A 25 -2.99 12.42 3.43
C VAL A 25 -2.50 13.70 4.13
N ARG A 26 -2.41 13.70 5.46
CA ARG A 26 -1.92 14.85 6.21
C ARG A 26 -0.52 15.26 5.78
N LYS A 27 0.40 14.30 5.68
CA LYS A 27 1.79 14.56 5.27
C LYS A 27 1.91 15.09 3.85
N ALA A 28 1.02 14.69 2.95
CA ALA A 28 0.97 15.25 1.60
C ALA A 28 0.45 16.70 1.60
N LEU A 29 -0.58 16.99 2.40
CA LEU A 29 -1.09 18.35 2.57
C LEU A 29 -0.02 19.30 3.16
N GLU A 30 0.70 18.85 4.18
CA GLU A 30 1.83 19.58 4.79
C GLU A 30 2.96 19.87 3.78
N ARG A 31 3.12 19.04 2.73
CA ARG A 31 4.08 19.24 1.63
C ARG A 31 3.57 20.10 0.48
N GLY A 32 2.42 20.73 0.64
CA GLY A 32 1.93 21.71 -0.31
C GLY A 32 1.39 21.14 -1.62
N VAL A 33 0.77 19.95 -1.60
CA VAL A 33 0.07 19.42 -2.78
C VAL A 33 -0.96 20.44 -3.30
N SER A 34 -1.18 20.48 -4.62
CA SER A 34 -2.22 21.33 -5.21
C SER A 34 -3.61 20.75 -4.96
N GLU A 35 -3.76 19.43 -5.14
CA GLU A 35 -4.99 18.70 -4.85
C GLU A 35 -4.66 17.31 -4.28
N ILE A 36 -5.48 16.84 -3.35
CA ILE A 36 -5.44 15.48 -2.84
C ILE A 36 -6.79 14.81 -3.03
N ILE A 37 -6.78 13.71 -3.74
CA ILE A 37 -7.93 12.88 -4.04
C ILE A 37 -7.89 11.65 -3.14
N ILE A 38 -8.93 11.43 -2.38
CA ILE A 38 -8.99 10.39 -1.37
C ILE A 38 -10.12 9.44 -1.70
N TRP A 39 -9.79 8.17 -1.86
CA TRP A 39 -10.72 7.07 -2.08
C TRP A 39 -10.81 6.21 -0.83
N ASP A 40 -12.01 5.94 -0.37
CA ASP A 40 -12.25 5.00 0.72
C ASP A 40 -13.69 4.46 0.62
N ILE A 41 -13.96 3.30 1.23
CA ILE A 41 -15.30 2.76 1.38
C ILE A 41 -16.03 3.40 2.57
N ASP A 42 -15.30 3.94 3.54
CA ASP A 42 -15.82 4.56 4.76
C ASP A 42 -16.20 6.03 4.52
N LYS A 43 -17.47 6.24 4.14
CA LYS A 43 -18.01 7.57 3.88
C LYS A 43 -17.93 8.49 5.11
N GLU A 44 -18.23 7.97 6.30
CA GLU A 44 -18.20 8.77 7.54
C GLU A 44 -16.76 9.17 7.88
N GLY A 45 -15.82 8.23 7.71
CA GLY A 45 -14.38 8.49 7.88
C GLY A 45 -13.87 9.55 6.92
N LEU A 46 -14.33 9.56 5.66
CA LEU A 46 -13.98 10.57 4.66
C LEU A 46 -14.50 11.96 5.08
N GLU A 47 -15.76 12.07 5.49
CA GLU A 47 -16.34 13.33 5.95
C GLU A 47 -15.66 13.86 7.23
N LYS A 48 -15.33 12.95 8.15
CA LYS A 48 -14.57 13.30 9.35
C LYS A 48 -13.17 13.80 8.99
N LEU A 49 -12.47 13.11 8.06
CA LEU A 49 -11.16 13.53 7.60
C LEU A 49 -11.19 14.94 7.00
N LYS A 50 -12.20 15.25 6.19
CA LYS A 50 -12.36 16.58 5.59
C LYS A 50 -12.52 17.67 6.67
N LYS A 51 -13.29 17.38 7.74
CA LYS A 51 -13.44 18.28 8.90
C LYS A 51 -12.12 18.43 9.69
N ASP A 52 -11.40 17.30 9.92
CA ASP A 52 -10.13 17.31 10.65
C ASP A 52 -9.05 18.15 9.93
N PHE A 53 -9.13 18.25 8.62
CA PHE A 53 -8.22 19.01 7.77
C PHE A 53 -8.86 20.23 7.11
N ALA A 54 -9.81 20.88 7.78
CA ALA A 54 -10.60 22.01 7.25
C ALA A 54 -9.74 23.16 6.70
N ILE A 55 -8.58 23.42 7.27
CA ILE A 55 -7.62 24.43 6.77
C ILE A 55 -7.13 24.16 5.33
N PHE A 56 -7.24 22.91 4.88
CA PHE A 56 -6.87 22.47 3.53
C PHE A 56 -8.10 22.06 2.69
N GLU A 57 -9.32 22.42 3.11
CA GLU A 57 -10.57 21.92 2.51
C GLU A 57 -10.63 22.11 1.00
N SER A 58 -10.18 23.26 0.50
CA SER A 58 -10.16 23.58 -0.94
C SER A 58 -9.30 22.64 -1.78
N LYS A 59 -8.34 21.93 -1.15
CA LYS A 59 -7.45 20.99 -1.81
C LYS A 59 -7.94 19.54 -1.74
N ILE A 60 -8.92 19.24 -0.88
CA ILE A 60 -9.37 17.87 -0.58
C ILE A 60 -10.57 17.50 -1.44
N LYS A 61 -10.45 16.43 -2.20
CA LYS A 61 -11.53 15.76 -2.93
C LYS A 61 -11.72 14.36 -2.35
N ILE A 62 -12.90 14.05 -1.87
CA ILE A 62 -13.22 12.73 -1.30
C ILE A 62 -14.21 11.99 -2.19
N TYR A 63 -14.00 10.70 -2.35
CA TYR A 63 -14.89 9.82 -3.11
C TYR A 63 -15.08 8.51 -2.36
N THR A 64 -16.34 8.15 -2.12
CA THR A 64 -16.69 6.84 -1.57
C THR A 64 -16.65 5.84 -2.71
N VAL A 65 -15.88 4.75 -2.56
CA VAL A 65 -15.72 3.71 -3.58
C VAL A 65 -15.42 2.37 -2.93
N ASP A 66 -16.09 1.32 -3.40
CA ASP A 66 -15.75 -0.06 -3.03
C ASP A 66 -14.72 -0.62 -4.01
N LEU A 67 -13.51 -0.80 -3.56
CA LEU A 67 -12.41 -1.35 -4.37
C LEU A 67 -12.57 -2.85 -4.68
N SER A 68 -13.61 -3.52 -4.17
CA SER A 68 -13.99 -4.85 -4.65
C SER A 68 -14.88 -4.80 -5.90
N ASN A 69 -15.28 -3.59 -6.35
CA ASN A 69 -16.06 -3.37 -7.56
C ASN A 69 -15.20 -2.71 -8.65
N ILE A 70 -14.70 -3.51 -9.59
CA ILE A 70 -13.80 -3.02 -10.65
C ILE A 70 -14.48 -2.03 -11.59
N GLU A 71 -15.76 -2.19 -11.87
CA GLU A 71 -16.50 -1.26 -12.73
C GLU A 71 -16.63 0.12 -12.08
N GLU A 72 -16.87 0.16 -10.78
CA GLU A 72 -16.91 1.39 -10.00
C GLU A 72 -15.55 2.10 -10.00
N ILE A 73 -14.46 1.36 -9.80
CA ILE A 73 -13.08 1.90 -9.90
C ILE A 73 -12.86 2.57 -11.24
N VAL A 74 -13.15 1.86 -12.35
CA VAL A 74 -12.90 2.36 -13.71
C VAL A 74 -13.77 3.57 -14.02
N THR A 75 -15.04 3.53 -13.63
CA THR A 75 -16.00 4.62 -13.84
C THR A 75 -15.55 5.88 -13.10
N LEU A 76 -15.27 5.76 -11.79
CA LEU A 76 -14.82 6.87 -10.97
C LEU A 76 -13.46 7.43 -11.43
N ALA A 77 -12.51 6.56 -11.76
CA ALA A 77 -11.22 7.00 -12.27
C ALA A 77 -11.33 7.80 -13.57
N ASN A 78 -12.21 7.39 -14.49
CA ASN A 78 -12.47 8.14 -15.73
C ASN A 78 -13.18 9.47 -15.46
N GLN A 79 -14.08 9.54 -14.49
CA GLN A 79 -14.69 10.78 -14.03
C GLN A 79 -13.62 11.75 -13.51
N ILE A 80 -12.74 11.29 -12.61
CA ILE A 80 -11.65 12.09 -12.03
C ILE A 80 -10.71 12.62 -13.12
N LYS A 81 -10.36 11.80 -14.12
CA LYS A 81 -9.56 12.25 -15.26
C LYS A 81 -10.22 13.41 -16.03
N LYS A 82 -11.54 13.42 -16.14
CA LYS A 82 -12.26 14.52 -16.81
C LYS A 82 -12.32 15.78 -15.93
N GLU A 83 -12.54 15.62 -14.62
CA GLU A 83 -12.75 16.74 -13.70
C GLU A 83 -11.43 17.36 -13.23
N ILE A 84 -10.42 16.54 -12.95
CA ILE A 84 -9.18 16.95 -12.30
C ILE A 84 -7.99 16.92 -13.28
N GLY A 85 -8.06 16.05 -14.29
CA GLY A 85 -6.98 15.84 -15.25
C GLY A 85 -5.98 14.78 -14.79
N VAL A 86 -4.70 15.02 -15.07
CA VAL A 86 -3.64 14.04 -14.78
C VAL A 86 -3.33 14.00 -13.29
N ILE A 87 -3.29 12.80 -12.72
CA ILE A 87 -2.78 12.54 -11.37
C ILE A 87 -1.27 12.36 -11.44
N ASP A 88 -0.52 13.15 -10.69
CA ASP A 88 0.94 13.11 -10.66
C ASP A 88 1.47 11.96 -9.80
N ILE A 89 0.82 11.70 -8.67
CA ILE A 89 1.25 10.70 -7.69
C ILE A 89 0.05 9.83 -7.30
N LEU A 90 0.16 8.53 -7.54
CA LEU A 90 -0.83 7.53 -7.14
C LEU A 90 -0.28 6.69 -6.00
N ILE A 91 -0.96 6.69 -4.85
CA ILE A 91 -0.64 5.87 -3.69
C ILE A 91 -1.73 4.81 -3.52
N ASN A 92 -1.46 3.61 -3.98
CA ASN A 92 -2.29 2.43 -3.80
C ASN A 92 -2.05 1.89 -2.38
N ASN A 93 -2.85 2.35 -1.41
CA ASN A 93 -2.69 2.02 -0.01
C ASN A 93 -3.81 1.14 0.54
N ALA A 94 -5.01 1.19 -0.03
CA ALA A 94 -6.12 0.37 0.43
C ALA A 94 -5.77 -1.12 0.48
N GLY A 95 -6.28 -1.81 1.49
CA GLY A 95 -6.10 -3.25 1.64
C GLY A 95 -6.84 -3.79 2.85
N ILE A 96 -7.09 -5.08 2.81
CA ILE A 96 -7.73 -5.83 3.90
C ILE A 96 -6.87 -7.03 4.30
N VAL A 97 -7.07 -7.51 5.52
CA VAL A 97 -6.49 -8.75 6.03
C VAL A 97 -7.56 -9.61 6.65
N VAL A 98 -7.55 -10.90 6.30
CA VAL A 98 -8.33 -11.94 6.96
C VAL A 98 -7.33 -12.94 7.52
N GLY A 99 -7.24 -13.02 8.85
CA GLY A 99 -6.25 -13.84 9.58
C GLY A 99 -6.89 -15.13 10.06
N LYS A 100 -6.99 -16.15 9.19
CA LYS A 100 -7.60 -17.46 9.47
C LYS A 100 -6.77 -18.59 8.86
N HIS A 101 -6.93 -19.81 9.37
CA HIS A 101 -6.48 -20.99 8.64
C HIS A 101 -7.19 -21.09 7.30
N PHE A 102 -6.53 -21.68 6.30
CA PHE A 102 -7.03 -21.64 4.92
C PHE A 102 -8.44 -22.22 4.79
N LEU A 103 -8.73 -23.35 5.43
CA LEU A 103 -10.04 -23.99 5.36
C LEU A 103 -11.17 -23.19 6.03
N ASP A 104 -10.84 -22.26 6.92
CA ASP A 104 -11.82 -21.41 7.61
C ASP A 104 -12.23 -20.17 6.77
N HIS A 105 -11.56 -19.94 5.64
CA HIS A 105 -11.93 -18.86 4.72
C HIS A 105 -13.17 -19.21 3.93
N THR A 106 -14.10 -18.27 3.84
CA THR A 106 -15.18 -18.35 2.86
C THR A 106 -14.65 -18.01 1.45
N THR A 107 -15.34 -18.49 0.41
CA THR A 107 -15.03 -18.14 -0.98
C THR A 107 -15.02 -16.61 -1.20
N SER A 108 -15.96 -15.90 -0.57
CA SER A 108 -16.05 -14.44 -0.66
C SER A 108 -14.84 -13.75 -0.02
N GLU A 109 -14.35 -14.20 1.13
CA GLU A 109 -13.16 -13.64 1.77
C GLU A 109 -11.90 -13.83 0.92
N ILE A 110 -11.75 -15.00 0.28
CA ILE A 110 -10.64 -15.25 -0.65
C ILE A 110 -10.69 -14.28 -1.83
N SER A 111 -11.83 -14.24 -2.54
CA SER A 111 -12.00 -13.39 -3.72
C SER A 111 -11.82 -11.91 -3.37
N ARG A 112 -12.47 -11.45 -2.30
CA ARG A 112 -12.41 -10.05 -1.88
C ARG A 112 -11.01 -9.62 -1.47
N THR A 113 -10.24 -10.49 -0.81
CA THR A 113 -8.85 -10.19 -0.45
C THR A 113 -7.98 -10.01 -1.68
N LEU A 114 -8.09 -10.88 -2.67
CA LEU A 114 -7.33 -10.79 -3.91
C LEU A 114 -7.75 -9.57 -4.75
N LEU A 115 -9.06 -9.32 -4.87
CA LEU A 115 -9.58 -8.15 -5.58
C LEU A 115 -9.06 -6.85 -4.98
N ILE A 116 -9.28 -6.61 -3.69
CA ILE A 116 -8.92 -5.33 -3.05
C ILE A 116 -7.41 -5.17 -2.98
N ASN A 117 -6.67 -6.22 -2.55
CA ASN A 117 -5.24 -6.08 -2.28
C ASN A 117 -4.36 -6.11 -3.52
N ALA A 118 -4.82 -6.73 -4.62
CA ALA A 118 -4.00 -6.91 -5.83
C ALA A 118 -4.67 -6.36 -7.09
N GLU A 119 -5.87 -6.79 -7.44
CA GLU A 119 -6.47 -6.40 -8.72
C GLU A 119 -6.86 -4.92 -8.75
N ALA A 120 -7.50 -4.40 -7.70
CA ALA A 120 -7.95 -3.01 -7.62
C ALA A 120 -6.82 -2.01 -7.88
N LEU A 121 -5.64 -2.23 -7.29
CA LEU A 121 -4.49 -1.35 -7.52
C LEU A 121 -3.95 -1.42 -8.96
N MET A 122 -4.03 -2.58 -9.60
CA MET A 122 -3.65 -2.75 -11.01
C MET A 122 -4.63 -1.98 -11.92
N GLN A 123 -5.93 -2.12 -11.68
CA GLN A 123 -6.99 -1.43 -12.45
C GLN A 123 -6.92 0.09 -12.24
N THR A 124 -6.75 0.55 -11.01
CA THR A 124 -6.55 1.99 -10.71
C THR A 124 -5.34 2.53 -11.46
N THR A 125 -4.21 1.81 -11.38
CA THR A 125 -2.98 2.20 -12.07
C THR A 125 -3.18 2.22 -13.59
N ARG A 126 -3.87 1.22 -14.17
CA ARG A 126 -4.16 1.15 -15.61
C ARG A 126 -4.89 2.37 -16.14
N VAL A 127 -5.80 2.94 -15.35
CA VAL A 127 -6.57 4.12 -15.78
C VAL A 127 -5.74 5.41 -15.70
N PHE A 128 -4.90 5.59 -14.66
CA PHE A 128 -4.15 6.83 -14.46
C PHE A 128 -2.78 6.85 -15.16
N LEU A 129 -2.14 5.70 -15.35
CA LEU A 129 -0.82 5.59 -15.96
C LEU A 129 -0.69 6.27 -17.34
N PRO A 130 -1.66 6.17 -18.29
CA PRO A 130 -1.55 6.83 -19.59
C PRO A 130 -1.31 8.34 -19.49
N GLY A 131 -1.97 9.03 -18.54
CA GLY A 131 -1.75 10.45 -18.29
C GLY A 131 -0.34 10.76 -17.81
N MET A 132 0.18 9.94 -16.89
CA MET A 132 1.56 10.06 -16.40
C MET A 132 2.58 9.83 -17.53
N LEU A 133 2.31 8.86 -18.42
CA LEU A 133 3.18 8.57 -19.56
C LEU A 133 3.18 9.71 -20.58
N ALA A 134 2.01 10.32 -20.85
CA ALA A 134 1.88 11.43 -21.79
C ALA A 134 2.67 12.67 -21.33
N GLN A 135 2.62 13.00 -20.03
CA GLN A 135 3.43 14.11 -19.48
C GLN A 135 4.88 13.72 -19.16
N ASN A 136 5.25 12.45 -19.36
CA ASN A 136 6.55 11.87 -19.03
C ASN A 136 7.00 12.13 -17.58
N TYR A 137 6.05 12.18 -16.67
CA TYR A 137 6.26 12.44 -15.23
C TYR A 137 5.18 11.75 -14.41
N GLY A 138 5.57 11.13 -13.31
CA GLY A 138 4.65 10.52 -12.36
C GLY A 138 5.34 9.66 -11.33
N ALA A 139 4.61 9.31 -10.28
CA ALA A 139 5.03 8.34 -9.29
C ALA A 139 3.85 7.43 -8.89
N ILE A 140 4.10 6.13 -8.89
CA ILE A 140 3.17 5.11 -8.39
C ILE A 140 3.81 4.52 -7.14
N CYS A 141 3.06 4.53 -6.04
CA CYS A 141 3.47 3.92 -4.78
C CYS A 141 2.48 2.81 -4.43
N ASN A 142 2.97 1.58 -4.29
CA ASN A 142 2.16 0.43 -3.95
C ASN A 142 2.48 -0.06 -2.54
N ILE A 143 1.48 -0.04 -1.65
CA ILE A 143 1.65 -0.54 -0.29
C ILE A 143 1.45 -2.06 -0.31
N ALA A 144 2.55 -2.78 -0.42
CA ALA A 144 2.62 -4.22 -0.28
C ALA A 144 2.67 -4.61 1.22
N SER A 145 3.58 -5.45 1.61
CA SER A 145 3.85 -5.89 2.99
C SER A 145 5.15 -6.69 3.04
N SER A 146 5.72 -6.87 4.21
CA SER A 146 6.70 -7.93 4.47
C SER A 146 6.15 -9.32 4.11
N ALA A 147 4.83 -9.51 4.20
CA ALA A 147 4.14 -10.70 3.73
C ALA A 147 4.25 -10.94 2.20
N GLY A 148 4.71 -9.97 1.42
CA GLY A 148 5.08 -10.14 0.02
C GLY A 148 6.46 -10.79 -0.19
N LEU A 149 7.15 -11.20 0.88
CA LEU A 149 8.41 -11.94 0.83
C LEU A 149 8.45 -13.10 1.82
N VAL A 150 7.77 -12.99 2.96
CA VAL A 150 7.77 -13.99 4.04
C VAL A 150 6.36 -14.49 4.25
N SER A 151 6.21 -15.81 4.23
CA SER A 151 4.94 -16.48 4.53
C SER A 151 4.76 -16.68 6.03
N SER A 152 3.51 -16.68 6.49
CA SER A 152 3.14 -16.95 7.88
C SER A 152 1.84 -17.74 7.93
N PRO A 153 1.66 -18.66 8.90
CA PRO A 153 0.39 -19.32 9.15
C PRO A 153 -0.76 -18.33 9.33
N LYS A 154 -1.98 -18.74 9.04
CA LYS A 154 -3.22 -17.93 9.08
C LYS A 154 -3.25 -16.72 8.14
N MET A 155 -2.29 -16.59 7.22
CA MET A 155 -2.14 -15.45 6.31
C MET A 155 -2.10 -15.86 4.84
N SER A 156 -2.41 -17.10 4.48
CA SER A 156 -2.15 -17.66 3.14
C SER A 156 -2.70 -16.79 2.00
N VAL A 157 -3.97 -16.36 2.08
CA VAL A 157 -4.62 -15.53 1.06
C VAL A 157 -4.04 -14.11 1.03
N TYR A 158 -3.80 -13.53 2.20
CA TYR A 158 -3.17 -12.22 2.31
C TYR A 158 -1.74 -12.23 1.75
N VAL A 159 -0.95 -13.23 2.11
CA VAL A 159 0.41 -13.44 1.58
C VAL A 159 0.37 -13.53 0.05
N ALA A 160 -0.49 -14.38 -0.52
CA ALA A 160 -0.64 -14.52 -1.97
C ALA A 160 -0.93 -13.15 -2.63
N SER A 161 -1.86 -12.36 -2.05
CA SER A 161 -2.17 -11.03 -2.56
C SER A 161 -0.98 -10.07 -2.52
N LYS A 162 -0.16 -10.10 -1.46
CA LYS A 162 1.00 -9.21 -1.31
C LYS A 162 2.20 -9.64 -2.15
N TRP A 163 2.38 -10.94 -2.39
CA TRP A 163 3.34 -11.44 -3.39
C TRP A 163 2.96 -10.97 -4.80
N ALA A 164 1.67 -11.03 -5.15
CA ALA A 164 1.19 -10.50 -6.43
C ALA A 164 1.55 -9.03 -6.61
N VAL A 165 1.32 -8.20 -5.59
CA VAL A 165 1.67 -6.77 -5.62
C VAL A 165 3.18 -6.56 -5.83
N VAL A 166 4.04 -7.29 -5.11
CA VAL A 166 5.49 -7.15 -5.22
C VAL A 166 5.97 -7.51 -6.62
N GLY A 167 5.56 -8.69 -7.13
CA GLY A 167 5.96 -9.17 -8.45
C GLY A 167 5.47 -8.26 -9.58
N TRP A 168 4.19 -7.87 -9.53
CA TRP A 168 3.62 -6.96 -10.50
C TRP A 168 4.29 -5.57 -10.49
N SER A 169 4.51 -5.01 -9.29
CA SER A 169 5.16 -3.69 -9.17
C SER A 169 6.57 -3.69 -9.75
N ASP A 170 7.33 -4.76 -9.54
CA ASP A 170 8.68 -4.86 -10.09
C ASP A 170 8.67 -5.02 -11.61
N SER A 171 7.75 -5.84 -12.15
CA SER A 171 7.56 -5.99 -13.59
C SER A 171 7.18 -4.66 -14.25
N LEU A 172 6.16 -3.96 -13.74
CA LEU A 172 5.75 -2.64 -14.23
C LEU A 172 6.90 -1.63 -14.19
N ARG A 173 7.67 -1.61 -13.11
CA ARG A 173 8.86 -0.75 -13.00
C ARG A 173 9.88 -1.03 -14.10
N LEU A 174 10.11 -2.29 -14.42
CA LEU A 174 11.04 -2.70 -15.49
C LEU A 174 10.52 -2.31 -16.89
N GLU A 175 9.22 -2.48 -17.15
CA GLU A 175 8.57 -2.03 -18.38
C GLU A 175 8.76 -0.51 -18.59
N LEU A 176 8.50 0.28 -17.55
CA LEU A 176 8.65 1.75 -17.60
C LEU A 176 10.11 2.17 -17.77
N LEU A 177 11.04 1.44 -17.14
CA LEU A 177 12.47 1.66 -17.31
C LEU A 177 12.94 1.36 -18.74
N GLN A 178 12.49 0.24 -19.33
CA GLN A 178 12.79 -0.14 -20.70
C GLN A 178 12.26 0.90 -21.70
N GLN A 179 11.09 1.43 -21.46
CA GLN A 179 10.48 2.49 -22.28
C GLN A 179 11.08 3.88 -22.02
N LYS A 180 12.06 4.00 -21.12
CA LYS A 180 12.72 5.27 -20.74
C LYS A 180 11.73 6.35 -20.30
N LYS A 181 10.65 5.95 -19.60
CA LYS A 181 9.62 6.89 -19.12
C LYS A 181 9.99 7.53 -17.77
N GLY A 182 9.58 8.78 -17.60
CA GLY A 182 9.80 9.57 -16.38
C GLY A 182 8.87 9.18 -15.21
N VAL A 183 8.18 8.03 -15.28
CA VAL A 183 7.31 7.51 -14.23
C VAL A 183 8.07 6.52 -13.36
N SER A 184 7.99 6.68 -12.04
CA SER A 184 8.59 5.76 -11.08
C SER A 184 7.56 4.86 -10.42
N VAL A 185 8.00 3.65 -10.04
CA VAL A 185 7.22 2.73 -9.21
C VAL A 185 8.00 2.48 -7.92
N THR A 186 7.36 2.73 -6.78
CA THR A 186 7.88 2.49 -5.43
C THR A 186 7.05 1.40 -4.76
N THR A 187 7.68 0.32 -4.36
CA THR A 187 7.03 -0.77 -3.60
C THR A 187 7.39 -0.63 -2.13
N ILE A 188 6.38 -0.49 -1.28
CA ILE A 188 6.55 -0.39 0.17
C ILE A 188 6.23 -1.74 0.79
N MET A 189 7.16 -2.26 1.59
CA MET A 189 7.05 -3.56 2.24
C MET A 189 7.19 -3.38 3.77
N PRO A 190 6.16 -2.85 4.44
CA PRO A 190 6.19 -2.67 5.88
C PRO A 190 5.91 -3.99 6.59
N TYR A 191 6.51 -4.16 7.77
CA TYR A 191 6.07 -5.09 8.79
C TYR A 191 4.77 -4.58 9.43
N TYR A 192 4.32 -5.17 10.52
CA TYR A 192 3.11 -4.73 11.21
C TYR A 192 3.23 -3.26 11.64
N ILE A 193 2.20 -2.47 11.34
CA ILE A 193 2.10 -1.05 11.72
C ILE A 193 0.98 -0.94 12.77
N ASN A 194 1.21 -0.19 13.83
CA ASN A 194 0.24 0.01 14.90
C ASN A 194 -0.89 0.97 14.49
N THR A 195 -1.78 0.51 13.62
CA THR A 195 -2.94 1.27 13.10
C THR A 195 -4.29 0.60 13.39
N GLY A 196 -4.30 -0.48 14.17
CA GLY A 196 -5.48 -1.29 14.46
C GLY A 196 -5.80 -2.37 13.42
N MET A 197 -5.23 -2.31 12.19
CA MET A 197 -5.45 -3.36 11.17
C MET A 197 -4.96 -4.73 11.63
N PHE A 198 -3.87 -4.76 12.39
CA PHE A 198 -3.22 -5.96 12.93
C PHE A 198 -3.33 -6.01 14.45
N ASP A 199 -4.48 -5.60 15.01
CA ASP A 199 -4.70 -5.67 16.45
C ASP A 199 -4.60 -7.11 16.96
N GLY A 200 -3.92 -7.30 18.10
CA GLY A 200 -3.63 -8.61 18.69
C GLY A 200 -2.38 -9.32 18.15
N VAL A 201 -1.72 -8.80 17.11
CA VAL A 201 -0.48 -9.40 16.61
C VAL A 201 0.65 -9.21 17.60
N GLN A 202 1.39 -10.29 17.86
CA GLN A 202 2.59 -10.27 18.68
C GLN A 202 3.85 -10.37 17.82
N SER A 203 4.89 -9.66 18.20
CA SER A 203 6.20 -9.74 17.54
C SER A 203 7.31 -9.87 18.59
N LYS A 204 8.04 -10.98 18.53
CA LYS A 204 9.08 -11.30 19.51
C LYS A 204 10.35 -10.48 19.29
N VAL A 205 10.76 -10.28 18.05
CA VAL A 205 12.07 -9.71 17.70
C VAL A 205 11.97 -8.43 16.88
N LEU A 206 11.11 -8.43 15.87
CA LEU A 206 10.97 -7.27 15.00
C LEU A 206 10.03 -6.23 15.62
N PRO A 207 10.39 -4.94 15.67
CA PRO A 207 9.53 -3.94 16.28
C PRO A 207 8.27 -3.70 15.43
N ILE A 208 7.11 -3.58 16.08
CA ILE A 208 5.89 -3.07 15.45
C ILE A 208 6.16 -1.61 15.10
N LEU A 209 5.84 -1.25 13.86
CA LEU A 209 6.19 0.05 13.31
C LEU A 209 5.27 1.16 13.83
N GLU A 210 5.85 2.30 14.15
CA GLU A 210 5.12 3.50 14.50
C GLU A 210 4.50 4.14 13.25
N PRO A 211 3.17 4.42 13.23
CA PRO A 211 2.48 4.90 12.06
C PRO A 211 3.03 6.21 11.48
N GLU A 212 3.32 7.20 12.34
CA GLU A 212 3.81 8.52 11.93
C GLU A 212 5.16 8.44 11.21
N LYS A 213 6.12 7.72 11.83
CA LYS A 213 7.46 7.52 11.24
C LYS A 213 7.40 6.69 9.98
N THR A 214 6.49 5.72 9.92
CA THR A 214 6.31 4.86 8.76
C THR A 214 5.74 5.66 7.58
N ALA A 215 4.69 6.44 7.79
CA ALA A 215 4.13 7.32 6.76
C ALA A 215 5.16 8.32 6.24
N GLU A 216 5.96 8.93 7.14
CA GLU A 216 7.05 9.84 6.76
C GLU A 216 8.06 9.17 5.83
N LYS A 217 8.51 7.96 6.20
CA LYS A 217 9.45 7.19 5.36
C LYS A 217 8.85 6.84 4.00
N ILE A 218 7.55 6.53 3.94
CA ILE A 218 6.86 6.24 2.68
C ILE A 218 6.85 7.47 1.77
N ILE A 219 6.43 8.63 2.29
CA ILE A 219 6.43 9.86 1.49
C ILE A 219 7.83 10.22 1.02
N CYS A 220 8.83 10.15 1.90
CA CYS A 220 10.23 10.36 1.51
C CYS A 220 10.73 9.34 0.46
N ALA A 221 10.25 8.10 0.50
CA ALA A 221 10.61 7.09 -0.51
C ALA A 221 10.01 7.42 -1.88
N ILE A 222 8.78 7.94 -1.91
CA ILE A 222 8.15 8.44 -3.14
C ILE A 222 8.99 9.59 -3.71
N GLU A 223 9.32 10.59 -2.89
CA GLU A 223 10.13 11.75 -3.30
C GLU A 223 11.51 11.35 -3.83
N LYS A 224 12.14 10.36 -3.21
CA LYS A 224 13.44 9.82 -3.63
C LYS A 224 13.35 8.85 -4.81
N ARG A 225 12.15 8.51 -5.28
CA ARG A 225 11.92 7.47 -6.29
C ARG A 225 12.56 6.13 -5.92
N THR A 226 12.47 5.79 -4.64
CA THR A 226 13.01 4.54 -4.10
C THR A 226 12.29 3.34 -4.73
N ARG A 227 13.03 2.36 -5.23
CA ARG A 227 12.43 1.17 -5.88
C ARG A 227 11.65 0.32 -4.90
N ILE A 228 12.29 -0.03 -3.78
CA ILE A 228 11.72 -0.84 -2.71
C ILE A 228 12.10 -0.21 -1.37
N LEU A 229 11.11 0.03 -0.53
CA LEU A 229 11.30 0.38 0.87
C LEU A 229 10.76 -0.74 1.75
N ALA A 230 11.63 -1.57 2.28
CA ALA A 230 11.29 -2.58 3.28
C ALA A 230 11.59 -2.06 4.69
N MET A 231 10.68 -2.31 5.62
CA MET A 231 10.79 -1.84 7.01
C MET A 231 10.33 -2.93 7.98
N PRO A 232 11.05 -3.18 9.08
CA PRO A 232 12.31 -2.56 9.50
C PRO A 232 13.54 -3.06 8.72
N LEU A 233 14.70 -2.44 8.94
CA LEU A 233 15.94 -2.76 8.21
C LEU A 233 16.35 -4.26 8.25
N PRO A 234 16.19 -4.99 9.38
CA PRO A 234 16.51 -6.42 9.45
C PRO A 234 15.81 -7.29 8.39
N TYR A 235 14.75 -6.78 7.78
CA TYR A 235 14.04 -7.45 6.71
C TYR A 235 14.92 -7.86 5.50
N TRP A 236 15.94 -7.08 5.17
CA TRP A 236 16.88 -7.40 4.10
C TRP A 236 17.74 -8.63 4.42
N PHE A 237 18.05 -8.86 5.70
CA PHE A 237 18.74 -10.08 6.14
C PHE A 237 17.87 -11.32 5.96
N ILE A 238 16.56 -11.21 6.15
CA ILE A 238 15.61 -12.29 5.91
C ILE A 238 15.64 -12.69 4.42
N ARG A 239 15.64 -11.71 3.51
CA ARG A 239 15.73 -11.96 2.07
C ARG A 239 17.06 -12.64 1.68
N LEU A 240 18.14 -12.21 2.29
CA LEU A 240 19.46 -12.85 2.07
C LEU A 240 19.45 -14.28 2.59
N ALA A 241 18.90 -14.51 3.77
CA ALA A 241 18.79 -15.82 4.39
C ALA A 241 17.99 -16.81 3.51
N GLN A 242 16.89 -16.35 2.88
CA GLN A 242 16.13 -17.16 1.94
C GLN A 242 16.95 -17.66 0.74
N GLY A 243 17.95 -16.89 0.30
CA GLY A 243 18.81 -17.25 -0.83
C GLY A 243 20.00 -18.12 -0.46
N ILE A 244 20.39 -18.17 0.81
CA ILE A 244 21.62 -18.84 1.26
C ILE A 244 21.32 -20.14 2.00
N PHE A 245 20.32 -20.16 2.87
CA PHE A 245 20.03 -21.33 3.71
C PHE A 245 19.12 -22.33 3.01
N PRO A 246 19.31 -23.65 3.24
CA PRO A 246 18.29 -24.65 2.93
C PRO A 246 16.96 -24.28 3.59
N LEU A 247 15.83 -24.61 2.93
CA LEU A 247 14.51 -24.21 3.35
C LEU A 247 14.22 -24.59 4.81
N SER A 248 14.59 -25.79 5.22
CA SER A 248 14.39 -26.28 6.61
C SER A 248 15.12 -25.44 7.66
N VAL A 249 16.34 -24.98 7.34
CA VAL A 249 17.12 -24.10 8.25
C VAL A 249 16.48 -22.72 8.31
N TYR A 250 16.07 -22.20 7.16
CA TYR A 250 15.37 -20.91 7.08
C TYR A 250 14.06 -20.95 7.89
N GLU A 251 13.22 -21.96 7.70
CA GLU A 251 11.95 -22.12 8.43
C GLU A 251 12.18 -22.25 9.93
N TRP A 252 13.20 -23.01 10.36
CA TRP A 252 13.56 -23.12 11.77
C TRP A 252 13.93 -21.76 12.37
N ILE A 253 14.69 -20.92 11.64
CA ILE A 253 15.04 -19.56 12.08
C ILE A 253 13.78 -18.69 12.19
N MET A 254 12.90 -18.76 11.19
CA MET A 254 11.68 -17.94 11.14
C MET A 254 10.74 -18.28 12.29
N ASP A 255 10.63 -19.54 12.65
CA ASP A 255 9.78 -20.03 13.74
C ASP A 255 10.43 -19.81 15.11
N ASN A 256 11.58 -20.44 15.34
CA ASN A 256 12.16 -20.55 16.68
C ASN A 256 12.95 -19.30 17.12
N VAL A 257 13.61 -18.62 16.18
CA VAL A 257 14.40 -17.41 16.50
C VAL A 257 13.53 -16.15 16.38
N LEU A 258 12.83 -15.98 15.27
CA LEU A 258 12.06 -14.76 15.00
C LEU A 258 10.61 -14.84 15.49
N GLY A 259 10.05 -16.03 15.72
CA GLY A 259 8.68 -16.25 16.18
C GLY A 259 7.61 -15.74 15.20
N ILE A 260 7.91 -15.74 13.91
CA ILE A 260 7.02 -15.18 12.89
C ILE A 260 5.80 -16.07 12.68
N TYR A 261 5.94 -17.39 12.88
CA TYR A 261 4.82 -18.33 12.65
C TYR A 261 3.77 -18.26 13.75
N ASP A 262 4.12 -17.76 14.94
CA ASP A 262 3.19 -17.54 16.05
C ASP A 262 2.54 -16.14 16.05
N ALA A 263 3.05 -15.22 15.24
CA ALA A 263 2.68 -13.80 15.29
C ALA A 263 1.16 -13.55 15.17
N MET A 264 0.43 -14.41 14.46
CA MET A 264 -1.01 -14.30 14.20
C MET A 264 -1.89 -15.11 15.18
N ASN A 265 -1.33 -15.68 16.25
CA ASN A 265 -2.11 -16.54 17.14
C ASN A 265 -3.22 -15.79 17.87
N ASP A 266 -2.96 -14.56 18.31
CA ASP A 266 -3.90 -13.69 19.02
C ASP A 266 -4.50 -12.60 18.14
N PHE A 267 -4.42 -12.75 16.80
CA PHE A 267 -4.94 -11.78 15.85
C PHE A 267 -6.45 -11.58 16.01
N LYS A 268 -6.86 -10.33 16.16
CA LYS A 268 -8.27 -9.92 16.27
C LYS A 268 -8.75 -9.13 15.07
N GLY A 269 -7.80 -8.49 14.37
CA GLY A 269 -8.11 -7.60 13.28
C GLY A 269 -8.77 -6.29 13.73
N ARG A 270 -9.17 -5.49 12.76
CA ARG A 270 -9.88 -4.24 13.01
C ARG A 270 -11.32 -4.54 13.42
N LYS A 271 -11.77 -3.96 14.56
CA LYS A 271 -13.18 -3.97 14.97
C LYS A 271 -13.99 -2.99 14.14
#